data_fb53da1b52de4272e5368e79de4b8b13
#
_entry.id   fb53da1b52de4272e5368e79de4b8b13
#
_cell.length_a   1.000
_cell.length_b   1.000
_cell.length_c   1.000
_cell.angle_alpha   90.00
_cell.angle_beta   90.00
_cell.angle_gamma   90.00
#
_symmetry.space_group_name_H-M   'P 1'
#
loop_
_entity.id
_entity.type
_entity.pdbx_description
1 polymer ?
#
loop_
_entity_poly.entity_id
_entity_poly.type
_entity_poly.pdbx_seq_one_letter_code
_entity_poly.pdbx_strand_id
1 'polypeptide(L)'
;MTISIVRKTLPALKSSAMRDFIEIMNSLGWYNESDHNKTENTYQLNKNLIEFFSIDDAQKIRGRKRDILFINEANEIDIEDWRQLLLRTSGKVIIDYNPSDFEHWIYDHVLTREDCSTLITTYKDNPHLPDALKREIESLKDADPEYWKIFGLGERGQLVGLVFNNWVNCLAVPENAK
;
A
#
# COMPACT_ATOMS: atom_id res chain seq x y z
N MET A 1 -0.27 -2.43 -23.24
CA MET A 1 -0.69 -2.75 -21.87
C MET A 1 -0.74 -1.45 -21.06
N THR A 2 -1.75 -1.29 -20.21
CA THR A 2 -1.88 -0.14 -19.29
C THR A 2 -1.62 -0.59 -17.86
N ILE A 3 -0.69 0.09 -17.19
CA ILE A 3 -0.31 -0.13 -15.80
C ILE A 3 -0.72 1.10 -15.03
N SER A 4 -1.59 0.95 -14.04
CA SER A 4 -2.01 2.05 -13.18
C SER A 4 -1.35 1.93 -11.81
N ILE A 5 -0.70 3.01 -11.38
CA ILE A 5 -0.09 3.15 -10.05
C ILE A 5 -0.92 4.17 -9.29
N VAL A 6 -1.46 3.75 -8.16
CA VAL A 6 -2.50 4.49 -7.44
C VAL A 6 -2.13 4.65 -5.97
N ARG A 7 -2.46 5.79 -5.40
CA ARG A 7 -2.44 6.06 -3.97
C ARG A 7 -3.62 6.95 -3.58
N LYS A 8 -3.89 7.11 -2.30
CA LYS A 8 -5.02 7.90 -1.79
C LYS A 8 -5.03 9.32 -2.33
N THR A 9 -3.88 10.02 -2.27
CA THR A 9 -3.77 11.42 -2.73
C THR A 9 -2.64 11.61 -3.74
N LEU A 10 -2.83 12.54 -4.68
CA LEU A 10 -1.83 12.83 -5.71
C LEU A 10 -0.49 13.38 -5.14
N PRO A 11 -0.49 14.29 -4.15
CA PRO A 11 0.77 14.74 -3.54
C PRO A 11 1.57 13.57 -2.91
N ALA A 12 0.90 12.68 -2.18
CA ALA A 12 1.54 11.51 -1.59
C ALA A 12 2.09 10.57 -2.68
N LEU A 13 1.34 10.30 -3.74
CA LEU A 13 1.78 9.49 -4.87
C LEU A 13 3.02 10.08 -5.55
N LYS A 14 3.04 11.39 -5.78
CA LYS A 14 4.18 12.08 -6.41
C LYS A 14 5.45 12.04 -5.56
N SER A 15 5.32 12.14 -4.24
CA SER A 15 6.45 12.13 -3.30
C SER A 15 6.94 10.72 -2.94
N SER A 16 6.24 9.67 -3.34
CA SER A 16 6.58 8.26 -3.10
C SER A 16 6.72 7.48 -4.41
N ALA A 17 5.78 6.63 -4.74
CA ALA A 17 5.86 5.66 -5.83
C ALA A 17 6.20 6.27 -7.21
N MET A 18 5.72 7.48 -7.52
CA MET A 18 6.08 8.14 -8.77
C MET A 18 7.54 8.62 -8.79
N ARG A 19 8.00 9.19 -7.68
CA ARG A 19 9.41 9.60 -7.53
C ARG A 19 10.32 8.39 -7.64
N ASP A 20 10.01 7.33 -6.89
CA ASP A 20 10.83 6.11 -6.85
C ASP A 20 10.86 5.42 -8.24
N PHE A 21 9.73 5.41 -8.95
CA PHE A 21 9.69 4.96 -10.34
C PHE A 21 10.66 5.75 -11.24
N ILE A 22 10.63 7.08 -11.15
CA ILE A 22 11.52 7.94 -11.96
C ILE A 22 12.99 7.71 -11.59
N GLU A 23 13.30 7.60 -10.30
CA GLU A 23 14.66 7.33 -9.82
C GLU A 23 15.18 5.97 -10.32
N ILE A 24 14.37 4.92 -10.25
CA ILE A 24 14.73 3.59 -10.78
C ILE A 24 14.94 3.65 -12.29
N MET A 25 14.03 4.28 -13.03
CA MET A 25 14.16 4.42 -14.48
C MET A 25 15.43 5.18 -14.88
N ASN A 26 15.78 6.24 -14.12
CA ASN A 26 17.05 6.96 -14.34
C ASN A 26 18.28 6.10 -14.03
N SER A 27 18.26 5.36 -12.93
CA SER A 27 19.39 4.50 -12.53
C SER A 27 19.67 3.39 -13.52
N LEU A 28 18.63 2.91 -14.21
CA LEU A 28 18.70 1.91 -15.26
C LEU A 28 19.04 2.51 -16.64
N GLY A 29 19.10 3.83 -16.78
CA GLY A 29 19.27 4.50 -18.05
C GLY A 29 18.08 4.36 -19.01
N TRP A 30 16.88 4.07 -18.50
CA TRP A 30 15.65 3.87 -19.27
C TRP A 30 14.72 5.08 -19.27
N TYR A 31 14.99 6.08 -18.42
CA TYR A 31 14.19 7.29 -18.39
C TYR A 31 14.46 8.17 -19.60
N ASN A 32 13.39 8.58 -20.27
CA ASN A 32 13.42 9.56 -21.32
C ASN A 32 12.36 10.64 -21.08
N GLU A 33 12.77 11.89 -21.01
CA GLU A 33 11.85 12.99 -20.68
C GLU A 33 10.75 13.19 -21.72
N SER A 34 11.01 12.88 -23.00
CA SER A 34 9.99 12.96 -24.07
C SER A 34 8.84 11.97 -23.90
N ASP A 35 9.06 10.89 -23.15
CA ASP A 35 8.07 9.85 -22.88
C ASP A 35 7.26 10.12 -21.60
N HIS A 36 7.63 11.17 -20.84
CA HIS A 36 7.01 11.57 -19.59
C HIS A 36 6.06 12.78 -19.76
N ASN A 37 4.77 12.53 -19.75
CA ASN A 37 3.77 13.58 -19.69
C ASN A 37 3.53 13.99 -18.21
N LYS A 38 4.20 15.07 -17.80
CA LYS A 38 4.15 15.60 -16.41
C LYS A 38 2.79 16.17 -16.03
N THR A 39 2.00 16.63 -17.01
CA THR A 39 0.66 17.18 -16.81
C THR A 39 -0.34 16.08 -16.50
N GLU A 40 -0.33 15.03 -17.31
CA GLU A 40 -1.23 13.89 -17.15
C GLU A 40 -0.71 12.85 -16.15
N ASN A 41 0.52 13.02 -15.65
CA ASN A 41 1.24 12.07 -14.82
C ASN A 41 1.28 10.66 -15.47
N THR A 42 1.77 10.61 -16.71
CA THR A 42 1.90 9.35 -17.45
C THR A 42 3.29 9.19 -18.04
N TYR A 43 3.72 7.96 -18.15
CA TYR A 43 4.99 7.60 -18.78
C TYR A 43 4.77 6.53 -19.86
N GLN A 44 5.31 6.76 -21.07
CA GLN A 44 5.23 5.80 -22.16
C GLN A 44 6.49 4.93 -22.18
N LEU A 45 6.38 3.68 -21.74
CA LEU A 45 7.48 2.71 -21.80
C LEU A 45 7.26 1.76 -22.97
N ASN A 46 7.91 2.02 -24.09
CA ASN A 46 7.67 1.31 -25.35
C ASN A 46 6.19 1.35 -25.75
N LYS A 47 5.53 0.18 -25.82
CA LYS A 47 4.08 0.07 -26.13
C LYS A 47 3.19 0.06 -24.87
N ASN A 48 3.77 0.28 -23.69
CA ASN A 48 3.04 0.24 -22.42
C ASN A 48 2.84 1.66 -21.89
N LEU A 49 1.63 1.96 -21.47
CA LEU A 49 1.29 3.19 -20.76
C LEU A 49 1.37 2.93 -19.25
N ILE A 50 2.15 3.73 -18.56
CA ILE A 50 2.19 3.78 -17.10
C ILE A 50 1.50 5.07 -16.69
N GLU A 51 0.48 4.98 -15.87
CA GLU A 51 -0.30 6.13 -15.40
C GLU A 51 -0.30 6.21 -13.88
N PHE A 52 -0.18 7.43 -13.36
CA PHE A 52 -0.19 7.72 -11.94
C PHE A 52 -1.38 8.59 -11.62
N PHE A 53 -2.26 8.14 -10.74
CA PHE A 53 -3.42 8.93 -10.32
C PHE A 53 -3.81 8.61 -8.88
N SER A 54 -4.60 9.49 -8.28
CA SER A 54 -5.10 9.34 -6.92
C SER A 54 -6.58 9.00 -6.89
N ILE A 55 -7.03 8.48 -5.78
CA ILE A 55 -8.41 8.04 -5.57
C ILE A 55 -9.38 9.22 -5.49
N ASP A 56 -8.92 10.39 -5.06
CA ASP A 56 -9.70 11.63 -5.07
C ASP A 56 -10.12 12.06 -6.49
N ASP A 57 -9.51 11.50 -7.55
CA ASP A 57 -9.98 11.68 -8.93
C ASP A 57 -10.96 10.55 -9.33
N ALA A 58 -12.22 10.71 -8.92
CA ALA A 58 -13.29 9.73 -9.20
C ALA A 58 -13.50 9.44 -10.70
N GLN A 59 -13.17 10.38 -11.60
CA GLN A 59 -13.28 10.17 -13.04
C GLN A 59 -12.23 9.20 -13.55
N LYS A 60 -11.01 9.29 -13.04
CA LYS A 60 -9.91 8.37 -13.40
C LYS A 60 -10.15 6.97 -12.87
N ILE A 61 -10.74 6.84 -11.69
CA ILE A 61 -11.12 5.53 -11.14
C ILE A 61 -12.14 4.85 -12.05
N ARG A 62 -13.21 5.56 -12.45
CA ARG A 62 -14.38 4.99 -13.15
C ARG A 62 -14.19 4.88 -14.66
N GLY A 63 -13.35 5.71 -15.26
CA GLY A 63 -13.27 5.87 -16.71
C GLY A 63 -12.28 4.95 -17.43
N ARG A 64 -11.30 4.38 -16.75
CA ARG A 64 -10.16 3.70 -17.38
C ARG A 64 -10.10 2.22 -17.07
N LYS A 65 -9.99 1.40 -18.12
CA LYS A 65 -9.61 -0.02 -18.00
C LYS A 65 -8.09 -0.13 -17.93
N ARG A 66 -7.59 -1.07 -17.14
CA ARG A 66 -6.17 -1.34 -16.98
C ARG A 66 -5.86 -2.82 -17.02
N ASP A 67 -4.63 -3.15 -17.37
CA ASP A 67 -4.15 -4.53 -17.38
C ASP A 67 -3.51 -4.89 -16.02
N ILE A 68 -2.77 -3.94 -15.44
CA ILE A 68 -2.14 -4.12 -14.12
C ILE A 68 -2.48 -2.93 -13.25
N LEU A 69 -2.79 -3.21 -11.99
CA LEU A 69 -3.01 -2.23 -10.94
C LEU A 69 -1.96 -2.40 -9.85
N PHE A 70 -1.30 -1.32 -9.46
CA PHE A 70 -0.49 -1.24 -8.26
C PHE A 70 -1.08 -0.17 -7.32
N ILE A 71 -1.42 -0.56 -6.10
CA ILE A 71 -1.92 0.35 -5.08
C ILE A 71 -0.84 0.49 -4.01
N ASN A 72 -0.26 1.67 -3.92
CA ASN A 72 0.72 2.02 -2.91
C ASN A 72 0.01 2.51 -1.64
N GLU A 73 0.38 1.97 -0.49
CA GLU A 73 -0.24 2.20 0.82
C GLU A 73 -1.75 1.89 0.80
N ALA A 74 -2.09 0.66 0.45
CA ALA A 74 -3.48 0.23 0.27
C ALA A 74 -4.31 0.32 1.55
N ASN A 75 -3.68 0.38 2.73
CA ASN A 75 -4.35 0.65 3.99
C ASN A 75 -4.93 2.07 4.12
N GLU A 76 -4.50 3.01 3.26
CA GLU A 76 -5.06 4.37 3.25
C GLU A 76 -6.41 4.46 2.52
N ILE A 77 -6.78 3.48 1.68
CA ILE A 77 -7.98 3.52 0.86
C ILE A 77 -9.12 2.72 1.49
N ASP A 78 -10.35 3.06 1.15
CA ASP A 78 -11.50 2.32 1.61
C ASP A 78 -11.88 1.15 0.68
N ILE A 79 -12.75 0.26 1.18
CA ILE A 79 -13.16 -0.95 0.44
C ILE A 79 -13.95 -0.62 -0.83
N GLU A 80 -14.67 0.51 -0.87
CA GLU A 80 -15.47 0.87 -2.04
C GLU A 80 -14.56 1.31 -3.20
N ASP A 81 -13.53 2.09 -2.91
CA ASP A 81 -12.52 2.49 -3.88
C ASP A 81 -11.75 1.27 -4.40
N TRP A 82 -11.36 0.35 -3.50
CA TRP A 82 -10.80 -0.94 -3.90
C TRP A 82 -11.68 -1.69 -4.89
N ARG A 83 -12.97 -1.83 -4.60
CA ARG A 83 -13.93 -2.50 -5.49
C ARG A 83 -14.02 -1.85 -6.87
N GLN A 84 -14.06 -0.51 -6.90
CA GLN A 84 -14.10 0.26 -8.14
C GLN A 84 -12.84 0.05 -8.99
N LEU A 85 -11.67 0.02 -8.37
CA LEU A 85 -10.39 -0.23 -9.03
C LEU A 85 -10.31 -1.67 -9.56
N LEU A 86 -10.70 -2.65 -8.74
CA LEU A 86 -10.66 -4.07 -9.07
C LEU A 86 -11.53 -4.39 -10.29
N LEU A 87 -12.77 -3.90 -10.33
CA LEU A 87 -13.72 -4.15 -11.42
C LEU A 87 -13.24 -3.65 -12.79
N ARG A 88 -12.20 -2.82 -12.85
CA ARG A 88 -11.62 -2.25 -14.07
C ARG A 88 -10.21 -2.74 -14.37
N THR A 89 -9.76 -3.74 -13.63
CA THR A 89 -8.45 -4.37 -13.81
C THR A 89 -8.63 -5.76 -14.41
N SER A 90 -8.10 -5.96 -15.60
CA SER A 90 -8.27 -7.21 -16.33
C SER A 90 -7.22 -8.28 -16.00
N GLY A 91 -6.11 -7.89 -15.39
CA GLY A 91 -4.98 -8.78 -15.10
C GLY A 91 -4.56 -8.74 -13.64
N LYS A 92 -3.30 -8.45 -13.37
CA LYS A 92 -2.72 -8.55 -12.03
C LYS A 92 -3.02 -7.31 -11.18
N VAL A 93 -3.31 -7.56 -9.91
CA VAL A 93 -3.36 -6.52 -8.87
C VAL A 93 -2.24 -6.75 -7.87
N ILE A 94 -1.50 -5.69 -7.57
CA ILE A 94 -0.41 -5.65 -6.59
C ILE A 94 -0.79 -4.57 -5.57
N ILE A 95 -0.67 -4.87 -4.31
CA ILE A 95 -0.87 -3.90 -3.23
C ILE A 95 0.32 -3.96 -2.28
N ASP A 96 0.73 -2.83 -1.75
CA ASP A 96 1.57 -2.75 -0.57
C ASP A 96 0.83 -2.05 0.57
N TYR A 97 1.18 -2.37 1.79
CA TYR A 97 0.61 -1.76 2.99
C TYR A 97 1.44 -2.10 4.23
N ASN A 98 1.36 -1.24 5.23
CA ASN A 98 1.83 -1.57 6.57
C ASN A 98 0.66 -2.15 7.38
N PRO A 99 0.84 -3.26 8.12
CA PRO A 99 -0.25 -3.92 8.86
C PRO A 99 -0.54 -3.21 10.20
N SER A 100 -0.77 -1.88 10.15
CA SER A 100 -0.94 -1.01 11.31
C SER A 100 -2.35 -1.00 11.90
N ASP A 101 -3.31 -1.54 11.17
CA ASP A 101 -4.70 -1.59 11.60
C ASP A 101 -5.06 -3.00 12.08
N PHE A 102 -5.75 -3.09 13.23
CA PHE A 102 -6.19 -4.38 13.75
C PHE A 102 -7.26 -5.02 12.87
N GLU A 103 -8.20 -4.22 12.36
CA GLU A 103 -9.24 -4.63 11.42
C GLU A 103 -9.12 -3.81 10.14
N HIS A 104 -9.02 -4.48 9.00
CA HIS A 104 -8.95 -3.83 7.71
C HIS A 104 -9.48 -4.75 6.61
N TRP A 105 -10.15 -4.18 5.59
CA TRP A 105 -10.72 -4.93 4.47
C TRP A 105 -9.70 -5.79 3.71
N ILE A 106 -8.42 -5.43 3.73
CA ILE A 106 -7.35 -6.22 3.11
C ILE A 106 -7.32 -7.63 3.72
N TYR A 107 -7.45 -7.74 5.03
CA TYR A 107 -7.39 -9.03 5.73
C TYR A 107 -8.57 -9.94 5.35
N ASP A 108 -9.76 -9.37 5.24
CA ASP A 108 -10.99 -10.14 5.04
C ASP A 108 -11.33 -10.38 3.57
N HIS A 109 -10.92 -9.45 2.68
CA HIS A 109 -11.32 -9.50 1.27
C HIS A 109 -10.18 -9.74 0.28
N VAL A 110 -8.91 -9.63 0.70
CA VAL A 110 -7.76 -9.88 -0.18
C VAL A 110 -6.99 -11.11 0.28
N LEU A 111 -6.53 -11.15 1.54
CA LEU A 111 -5.68 -12.23 2.02
C LEU A 111 -6.40 -13.59 2.10
N THR A 112 -7.72 -13.59 2.15
CA THR A 112 -8.54 -14.82 2.17
C THR A 112 -8.77 -15.43 0.78
N ARG A 113 -8.33 -14.76 -0.28
CA ARG A 113 -8.56 -15.23 -1.66
C ARG A 113 -7.59 -16.34 -2.01
N GLU A 114 -8.07 -17.34 -2.73
CA GLU A 114 -7.26 -18.47 -3.23
C GLU A 114 -6.21 -18.03 -4.27
N ASP A 115 -6.47 -16.93 -5.01
CA ASP A 115 -5.60 -16.35 -6.02
C ASP A 115 -4.66 -15.27 -5.46
N CYS A 116 -4.59 -15.10 -4.14
CA CYS A 116 -3.71 -14.17 -3.46
C CYS A 116 -2.40 -14.85 -3.06
N SER A 117 -1.29 -14.15 -3.27
CA SER A 117 0.00 -14.51 -2.69
C SER A 117 0.55 -13.32 -1.90
N THR A 118 1.08 -13.59 -0.73
CA THR A 118 1.60 -12.57 0.19
C THR A 118 3.11 -12.71 0.33
N LEU A 119 3.80 -11.56 0.27
CA LEU A 119 5.21 -11.43 0.59
C LEU A 119 5.35 -10.44 1.74
N ILE A 120 5.97 -10.87 2.83
CA ILE A 120 6.33 -9.98 3.94
C ILE A 120 7.79 -9.61 3.78
N THR A 121 8.07 -8.31 3.73
CA THR A 121 9.43 -7.76 3.71
C THR A 121 9.65 -6.92 4.96
N THR A 122 10.85 -7.01 5.51
CA THR A 122 11.25 -6.30 6.72
C THR A 122 12.53 -5.51 6.48
N TYR A 123 12.93 -4.71 7.44
CA TYR A 123 14.21 -4.00 7.36
C TYR A 123 15.42 -4.93 7.15
N LYS A 124 15.31 -6.21 7.51
CA LYS A 124 16.37 -7.21 7.34
C LYS A 124 16.56 -7.62 5.88
N ASP A 125 15.53 -7.46 5.07
CA ASP A 125 15.54 -7.82 3.65
C ASP A 125 16.12 -6.69 2.77
N ASN A 126 16.39 -5.52 3.37
CA ASN A 126 16.99 -4.40 2.67
C ASN A 126 18.52 -4.35 2.89
N PRO A 127 19.33 -4.82 1.92
CA PRO A 127 20.79 -4.84 2.05
C PRO A 127 21.43 -3.43 2.04
N HIS A 128 20.68 -2.41 1.63
CA HIS A 128 21.13 -1.02 1.51
C HIS A 128 20.69 -0.16 2.71
N LEU A 129 20.06 -0.76 3.72
CA LEU A 129 19.60 0.00 4.89
C LEU A 129 20.80 0.52 5.70
N PRO A 130 20.88 1.85 5.96
CA PRO A 130 21.96 2.39 6.79
C PRO A 130 21.95 1.79 8.20
N ASP A 131 23.15 1.47 8.74
CA ASP A 131 23.29 0.89 10.08
C ASP A 131 22.67 1.75 11.19
N ALA A 132 22.68 3.06 11.04
CA ALA A 132 22.04 3.96 12.01
C ALA A 132 20.52 3.72 12.05
N LEU A 133 19.88 3.61 10.89
CA LEU A 133 18.45 3.35 10.81
C LEU A 133 18.12 1.94 11.29
N LYS A 134 18.96 0.97 10.99
CA LYS A 134 18.80 -0.40 11.51
C LYS A 134 18.80 -0.43 13.04
N ARG A 135 19.76 0.26 13.67
CA ARG A 135 19.84 0.37 15.14
C ARG A 135 18.61 1.07 15.72
N GLU A 136 18.12 2.11 15.05
CA GLU A 136 16.91 2.82 15.48
C GLU A 136 15.69 1.90 15.43
N ILE A 137 15.50 1.17 14.34
CA ILE A 137 14.42 0.19 14.23
C ILE A 137 14.55 -0.89 15.32
N GLU A 138 15.75 -1.43 15.56
CA GLU A 138 15.97 -2.45 16.57
C GLU A 138 15.73 -1.95 18.00
N SER A 139 15.96 -0.66 18.28
CA SER A 139 15.69 -0.07 19.60
C SER A 139 14.19 -0.03 19.94
N LEU A 140 13.32 -0.02 18.92
CA LEU A 140 11.87 -0.04 19.11
C LEU A 140 11.38 -1.33 19.78
N LYS A 141 12.15 -2.42 19.67
CA LYS A 141 11.78 -3.71 20.28
C LYS A 141 11.47 -3.60 21.78
N ASP A 142 12.23 -2.78 22.48
CA ASP A 142 12.08 -2.57 23.92
C ASP A 142 11.30 -1.28 24.24
N ALA A 143 11.39 -0.28 23.38
CA ALA A 143 10.77 1.03 23.61
C ALA A 143 9.29 1.06 23.21
N ASP A 144 8.93 0.39 22.10
CA ASP A 144 7.56 0.31 21.59
C ASP A 144 7.33 -1.03 20.88
N PRO A 145 7.01 -2.11 21.61
CA PRO A 145 6.84 -3.44 21.06
C PRO A 145 5.76 -3.56 19.98
N GLU A 146 4.67 -2.79 20.06
CA GLU A 146 3.62 -2.80 19.03
C GLU A 146 4.11 -2.13 17.73
N TYR A 147 4.81 -1.03 17.84
CA TYR A 147 5.43 -0.39 16.69
C TYR A 147 6.50 -1.29 16.05
N TRP A 148 7.31 -1.95 16.89
CA TRP A 148 8.28 -2.95 16.44
C TRP A 148 7.63 -4.11 15.69
N LYS A 149 6.52 -4.63 16.19
CA LYS A 149 5.78 -5.72 15.58
C LYS A 149 5.32 -5.36 14.16
N ILE A 150 4.79 -4.16 13.98
CA ILE A 150 4.30 -3.68 12.68
C ILE A 150 5.45 -3.36 11.73
N PHE A 151 6.34 -2.46 12.12
CA PHE A 151 7.36 -1.90 11.23
C PHE A 151 8.69 -2.66 11.23
N GLY A 152 8.97 -3.39 12.28
CA GLY A 152 10.17 -4.24 12.39
C GLY A 152 9.95 -5.66 11.87
N LEU A 153 8.78 -6.26 12.15
CA LEU A 153 8.48 -7.65 11.82
C LEU A 153 7.48 -7.80 10.66
N GLY A 154 6.77 -6.74 10.29
CA GLY A 154 5.70 -6.81 9.28
C GLY A 154 4.48 -7.60 9.76
N GLU A 155 4.30 -7.71 11.06
CA GLU A 155 3.18 -8.42 11.66
C GLU A 155 2.01 -7.48 11.93
N ARG A 156 0.80 -8.05 11.92
CA ARG A 156 -0.42 -7.30 12.24
C ARG A 156 -0.39 -6.79 13.67
N GLY A 157 -0.58 -5.49 13.84
CA GLY A 157 -0.59 -4.82 15.13
C GLY A 157 -1.59 -3.69 15.18
N GLN A 158 -1.62 -2.96 16.29
CA GLN A 158 -2.48 -1.81 16.47
C GLN A 158 -1.68 -0.65 17.05
N LEU A 159 -1.56 0.43 16.28
CA LEU A 159 -0.80 1.63 16.69
C LEU A 159 -1.58 2.58 17.60
N VAL A 160 -2.85 2.34 17.86
CA VAL A 160 -3.68 3.28 18.64
C VAL A 160 -3.73 2.84 20.09
N GLY A 161 -3.41 3.74 20.99
CA GLY A 161 -3.68 3.58 22.42
C GLY A 161 -5.17 3.42 22.65
N LEU A 162 -5.63 2.18 22.72
CA LEU A 162 -6.98 1.88 23.15
C LEU A 162 -7.12 2.37 24.60
N VAL A 163 -8.17 3.14 24.87
CA VAL A 163 -8.55 3.49 26.24
C VAL A 163 -8.85 2.23 27.04
N PHE A 164 -9.32 1.18 26.35
CA PHE A 164 -9.52 -0.17 26.88
C PHE A 164 -8.86 -1.19 25.95
N ASN A 165 -7.86 -1.91 26.43
CA ASN A 165 -7.13 -2.94 25.69
C ASN A 165 -7.54 -4.38 26.05
N ASN A 166 -8.51 -4.53 26.95
CA ASN A 166 -8.97 -5.82 27.49
C ASN A 166 -10.43 -6.14 27.12
N TRP A 167 -10.87 -5.69 25.95
CA TRP A 167 -12.21 -6.03 25.44
C TRP A 167 -12.18 -7.37 24.66
N VAL A 168 -13.31 -8.05 24.68
CA VAL A 168 -13.54 -9.26 23.89
C VAL A 168 -14.88 -9.16 23.18
N ASN A 169 -14.96 -9.68 21.97
CA ASN A 169 -16.24 -9.82 21.28
C ASN A 169 -17.03 -10.97 21.91
N CYS A 170 -18.28 -10.72 22.27
CA CYS A 170 -19.19 -11.76 22.73
C CYS A 170 -20.41 -11.87 21.78
N LEU A 171 -20.89 -13.08 21.58
CA LEU A 171 -22.03 -13.35 20.69
C LEU A 171 -23.38 -12.86 21.25
N ALA A 172 -23.44 -12.59 22.55
CA ALA A 172 -24.61 -12.03 23.23
C ALA A 172 -24.17 -11.11 24.36
N VAL A 173 -25.00 -10.12 24.70
CA VAL A 173 -24.76 -9.27 25.87
C VAL A 173 -24.83 -10.14 27.12
N PRO A 174 -23.80 -10.16 27.98
CA PRO A 174 -23.85 -10.91 29.23
C PRO A 174 -25.03 -10.43 30.13
N GLU A 175 -25.71 -11.35 30.80
CA GLU A 175 -26.87 -11.01 31.65
C GLU A 175 -26.53 -10.02 32.77
N ASN A 176 -25.29 -9.92 33.18
CA ASN A 176 -24.78 -9.02 34.20
C ASN A 176 -24.12 -7.74 33.65
N ALA A 177 -24.20 -7.48 32.36
CA ALA A 177 -23.72 -6.22 31.80
C ALA A 177 -24.62 -5.08 32.24
N LYS A 178 -24.03 -4.07 32.91
CA LYS A 178 -24.70 -2.84 33.35
C LYS A 178 -24.23 -1.67 32.50
#